data_db0a5fd5efd54a6937f9ce0552f2bf2c
#
_entry.id   db0a5fd5efd54a6937f9ce0552f2bf2c
#
_cell.length_a   1.000
_cell.length_b   1.000
_cell.length_c   1.000
_cell.angle_alpha   90.00
_cell.angle_beta   90.00
_cell.angle_gamma   90.00
#
_symmetry.space_group_name_H-M   'P 1'
#
loop_
_entity.id
_entity.type
_entity.pdbx_description
1 polymer ?
#
loop_
_entity_poly.entity_id
_entity_poly.type
_entity_poly.pdbx_seq_one_letter_code
_entity_poly.pdbx_strand_id
1 'polypeptide(L)'
;MKKISLKKFWKWFRIIALVYIMIGAALYFLQDKLIFHPTKLPTDYNYQFDIPFRQIDLPVSDEKNLSIVQFTVPDSARKGIVLYFHGNRTNINRYAKNAVFFTRNQYEVWMIDYPGYGKSTGKRSEQALYDDALLFYKMAIGKVSAEHIIIYGKSLGTGIAAQLASVRDCRRLILETPYYSMDALARHYFFIYPVMPMTKYALPTYKYFEYINAPISIFHGTKDEVIPYKQARWLVAKKPGTELISIEKGKHNNLPEFPLFHHKLDSLFNN
;
A
#
# COMPACT_ATOMS: atom_id res chain seq x y z
N MET A 1 42.84 25.50 23.50
CA MET A 1 42.04 24.32 23.16
C MET A 1 42.54 23.13 23.99
N LYS A 2 41.72 22.56 24.90
CA LYS A 2 42.12 21.38 25.69
C LYS A 2 42.22 20.16 24.80
N LYS A 3 43.41 19.53 24.68
CA LYS A 3 43.62 18.29 23.96
C LYS A 3 42.81 17.17 24.64
N ILE A 4 41.82 16.60 23.93
CA ILE A 4 41.07 15.43 24.43
C ILE A 4 42.09 14.27 24.56
N SER A 5 42.17 13.62 25.74
CA SER A 5 43.08 12.48 25.91
C SER A 5 42.63 11.31 25.01
N LEU A 6 43.57 10.63 24.37
CA LEU A 6 43.32 9.50 23.46
C LEU A 6 42.44 8.43 24.11
N LYS A 7 42.64 8.14 25.42
CA LYS A 7 41.80 7.22 26.20
C LYS A 7 40.32 7.69 26.27
N LYS A 8 40.08 8.99 26.44
CA LYS A 8 38.73 9.57 26.49
C LYS A 8 38.08 9.53 25.10
N PHE A 9 38.83 9.77 24.04
CA PHE A 9 38.37 9.63 22.65
C PHE A 9 37.91 8.21 22.37
N TRP A 10 38.73 7.18 22.64
CA TRP A 10 38.39 5.78 22.43
C TRP A 10 37.20 5.30 23.25
N LYS A 11 37.05 5.81 24.50
CA LYS A 11 35.86 5.53 25.32
C LYS A 11 34.58 6.00 24.63
N TRP A 12 34.57 7.27 24.19
CA TRP A 12 33.38 7.83 23.51
C TRP A 12 33.11 7.18 22.16
N PHE A 13 34.14 6.89 21.38
CA PHE A 13 34.02 6.17 20.13
C PHE A 13 33.33 4.80 20.33
N ARG A 14 33.74 4.01 21.32
CA ARG A 14 33.11 2.72 21.65
C ARG A 14 31.64 2.87 22.04
N ILE A 15 31.31 3.89 22.84
CA ILE A 15 29.92 4.15 23.25
C ILE A 15 29.06 4.51 22.04
N ILE A 16 29.53 5.41 21.17
CA ILE A 16 28.81 5.82 19.95
C ILE A 16 28.63 4.61 19.02
N ALA A 17 29.67 3.82 18.80
CA ALA A 17 29.61 2.62 17.96
C ALA A 17 28.61 1.60 18.52
N LEU A 18 28.60 1.38 19.84
CA LEU A 18 27.64 0.48 20.48
C LEU A 18 26.20 0.97 20.32
N VAL A 19 25.95 2.25 20.55
CA VAL A 19 24.63 2.86 20.35
C VAL A 19 24.18 2.75 18.88
N TYR A 20 25.07 3.02 17.93
CA TYR A 20 24.79 2.86 16.51
C TYR A 20 24.39 1.42 16.16
N ILE A 21 25.15 0.43 16.64
CA ILE A 21 24.86 -0.99 16.43
C ILE A 21 23.50 -1.37 17.08
N MET A 22 23.24 -0.92 18.29
CA MET A 22 21.97 -1.22 18.99
C MET A 22 20.76 -0.63 18.25
N ILE A 23 20.85 0.62 17.77
CA ILE A 23 19.78 1.22 16.99
C ILE A 23 19.61 0.48 15.67
N GLY A 24 20.70 0.13 14.97
CA GLY A 24 20.65 -0.66 13.74
C GLY A 24 19.99 -2.02 13.94
N ALA A 25 20.34 -2.72 15.03
CA ALA A 25 19.70 -3.98 15.42
C ALA A 25 18.19 -3.78 15.71
N ALA A 26 17.82 -2.72 16.45
CA ALA A 26 16.42 -2.39 16.72
C ALA A 26 15.65 -2.13 15.42
N LEU A 27 16.22 -1.33 14.50
CA LEU A 27 15.63 -1.08 13.18
C LEU A 27 15.42 -2.38 12.38
N TYR A 28 16.37 -3.31 12.44
CA TYR A 28 16.26 -4.61 11.77
C TYR A 28 15.19 -5.52 12.37
N PHE A 29 15.17 -5.69 13.70
CA PHE A 29 14.26 -6.63 14.35
C PHE A 29 12.84 -6.09 14.50
N LEU A 30 12.67 -4.77 14.58
CA LEU A 30 11.37 -4.13 14.80
C LEU A 30 10.69 -3.65 13.50
N GLN A 31 11.19 -4.01 12.30
CA GLN A 31 10.63 -3.57 11.02
C GLN A 31 9.13 -3.84 10.90
N ASP A 32 8.67 -5.02 11.31
CA ASP A 32 7.24 -5.35 11.27
C ASP A 32 6.41 -4.33 12.04
N LYS A 33 6.88 -3.90 13.22
CA LYS A 33 6.19 -2.90 14.04
C LYS A 33 6.31 -1.47 13.48
N LEU A 34 7.40 -1.18 12.76
CA LEU A 34 7.62 0.13 12.16
C LEU A 34 6.83 0.32 10.87
N ILE A 35 6.67 -0.74 10.08
CA ILE A 35 5.98 -0.70 8.79
C ILE A 35 4.48 -0.95 8.96
N PHE A 36 4.10 -1.95 9.75
CA PHE A 36 2.72 -2.41 9.86
C PHE A 36 2.12 -2.05 11.21
N HIS A 37 0.98 -1.38 11.18
CA HIS A 37 0.24 -0.94 12.37
C HIS A 37 -1.18 -1.52 12.35
N PRO A 38 -1.33 -2.85 12.42
CA PRO A 38 -2.62 -3.51 12.34
C PRO A 38 -3.46 -3.28 13.58
N THR A 39 -4.77 -3.21 13.40
CA THR A 39 -5.76 -3.43 14.46
C THR A 39 -6.45 -4.74 14.16
N LYS A 40 -6.25 -5.74 15.03
CA LYS A 40 -6.93 -7.03 14.94
C LYS A 40 -8.39 -6.90 15.37
N LEU A 41 -9.24 -7.71 14.78
CA LEU A 41 -10.64 -7.84 15.14
C LEU A 41 -10.93 -9.29 15.59
N PRO A 42 -11.91 -9.51 16.48
CA PRO A 42 -12.38 -10.85 16.81
C PRO A 42 -12.89 -11.59 15.56
N THR A 43 -12.84 -12.90 15.55
CA THR A 43 -13.27 -13.72 14.41
C THR A 43 -14.77 -13.60 14.14
N ASP A 44 -15.56 -13.36 15.16
CA ASP A 44 -17.02 -13.15 15.12
C ASP A 44 -17.41 -11.69 14.87
N TYR A 45 -16.43 -10.80 14.64
CA TYR A 45 -16.70 -9.39 14.34
C TYR A 45 -17.53 -9.25 13.07
N ASN A 46 -18.65 -8.53 13.16
CA ASN A 46 -19.52 -8.18 12.06
C ASN A 46 -19.28 -6.73 11.66
N TYR A 47 -18.83 -6.52 10.44
CA TYR A 47 -18.66 -5.18 9.88
C TYR A 47 -20.02 -4.48 9.77
N GLN A 48 -20.03 -3.16 9.93
CA GLN A 48 -21.20 -2.31 9.73
C GLN A 48 -20.81 -1.10 8.89
N PHE A 49 -21.42 -0.98 7.71
CA PHE A 49 -21.18 0.11 6.79
C PHE A 49 -22.53 0.60 6.22
N ASP A 50 -22.59 1.89 5.87
CA ASP A 50 -23.80 2.54 5.35
C ASP A 50 -24.14 2.16 3.90
N ILE A 51 -23.20 1.54 3.18
CA ILE A 51 -23.40 1.10 1.80
C ILE A 51 -23.44 -0.42 1.72
N PRO A 52 -24.18 -1.00 0.75
CA PRO A 52 -24.30 -2.46 0.61
C PRO A 52 -22.95 -3.15 0.51
N PHE A 53 -22.78 -4.22 1.26
CA PHE A 53 -21.54 -5.01 1.26
C PHE A 53 -21.78 -6.48 1.54
N ARG A 54 -20.78 -7.30 1.22
CA ARG A 54 -20.66 -8.71 1.61
C ARG A 54 -19.33 -8.90 2.31
N GLN A 55 -19.34 -9.67 3.40
CA GLN A 55 -18.14 -10.10 4.09
C GLN A 55 -17.79 -11.51 3.66
N ILE A 56 -16.51 -11.77 3.40
CA ILE A 56 -15.98 -13.08 3.06
C ILE A 56 -14.79 -13.35 3.98
N ASP A 57 -14.87 -14.46 4.70
CA ASP A 57 -13.74 -15.02 5.43
C ASP A 57 -13.27 -16.23 4.63
N LEU A 58 -12.13 -16.10 3.94
CA LEU A 58 -11.58 -17.10 3.02
C LEU A 58 -10.50 -17.92 3.74
N PRO A 59 -10.79 -19.19 4.12
CA PRO A 59 -9.77 -20.07 4.64
C PRO A 59 -8.79 -20.46 3.53
N VAL A 60 -7.50 -20.16 3.73
CA VAL A 60 -6.42 -20.49 2.78
C VAL A 60 -5.67 -21.73 3.25
N SER A 61 -5.51 -21.89 4.57
CA SER A 61 -4.96 -23.08 5.22
C SER A 61 -5.45 -23.12 6.67
N ASP A 62 -5.08 -24.14 7.43
CA ASP A 62 -5.43 -24.28 8.86
C ASP A 62 -4.99 -23.07 9.71
N GLU A 63 -3.88 -22.43 9.32
CA GLU A 63 -3.33 -21.28 10.05
C GLU A 63 -3.66 -19.93 9.41
N LYS A 64 -4.22 -19.93 8.19
CA LYS A 64 -4.37 -18.72 7.40
C LYS A 64 -5.81 -18.52 6.91
N ASN A 65 -6.39 -17.41 7.31
CA ASN A 65 -7.67 -16.91 6.82
C ASN A 65 -7.48 -15.49 6.27
N LEU A 66 -8.15 -15.18 5.17
CA LEU A 66 -8.20 -13.82 4.60
C LEU A 66 -9.58 -13.23 4.77
N SER A 67 -9.65 -12.08 5.41
CA SER A 67 -10.88 -11.31 5.56
C SER A 67 -10.99 -10.30 4.42
N ILE A 68 -12.11 -10.38 3.70
CA ILE A 68 -12.41 -9.56 2.53
C ILE A 68 -13.77 -8.92 2.73
N VAL A 69 -13.88 -7.64 2.39
CA VAL A 69 -15.15 -6.94 2.30
C VAL A 69 -15.37 -6.50 0.85
N GLN A 70 -16.51 -6.88 0.30
CA GLN A 70 -16.96 -6.51 -1.03
C GLN A 70 -18.09 -5.50 -0.92
N PHE A 71 -17.82 -4.23 -1.21
CA PHE A 71 -18.84 -3.20 -1.36
C PHE A 71 -19.48 -3.37 -2.73
N THR A 72 -20.79 -3.63 -2.74
CA THR A 72 -21.50 -4.09 -3.92
C THR A 72 -22.28 -2.97 -4.59
N VAL A 73 -22.51 -3.12 -5.88
CA VAL A 73 -23.47 -2.35 -6.68
C VAL A 73 -24.46 -3.31 -7.32
N PRO A 74 -25.65 -2.85 -7.79
CA PRO A 74 -26.56 -3.72 -8.53
C PRO A 74 -25.87 -4.41 -9.71
N ASP A 75 -26.07 -5.71 -9.88
CA ASP A 75 -25.40 -6.49 -10.94
C ASP A 75 -25.68 -5.92 -12.34
N SER A 76 -26.90 -5.40 -12.58
CA SER A 76 -27.28 -4.75 -13.85
C SER A 76 -26.55 -3.44 -14.12
N ALA A 77 -25.98 -2.80 -13.10
CA ALA A 77 -25.26 -1.53 -13.22
C ALA A 77 -23.75 -1.70 -13.12
N ARG A 78 -23.24 -2.89 -12.72
CA ARG A 78 -21.83 -3.12 -12.47
C ARG A 78 -20.99 -2.98 -13.73
N LYS A 79 -20.10 -2.00 -13.73
CA LYS A 79 -19.10 -1.78 -14.79
C LYS A 79 -17.82 -2.60 -14.59
N GLY A 80 -17.52 -2.98 -13.35
CA GLY A 80 -16.30 -3.72 -13.01
C GLY A 80 -16.05 -3.82 -11.51
N ILE A 81 -14.82 -4.22 -11.17
CA ILE A 81 -14.37 -4.42 -9.79
C ILE A 81 -13.09 -3.61 -9.55
N VAL A 82 -13.03 -2.90 -8.44
CA VAL A 82 -11.81 -2.30 -7.91
C VAL A 82 -11.23 -3.21 -6.82
N LEU A 83 -10.05 -3.73 -7.04
CA LEU A 83 -9.27 -4.43 -6.02
C LEU A 83 -8.47 -3.39 -5.22
N TYR A 84 -8.90 -3.13 -4.00
CA TYR A 84 -8.37 -2.07 -3.16
C TYR A 84 -7.40 -2.62 -2.12
N PHE A 85 -6.12 -2.27 -2.27
CA PHE A 85 -5.05 -2.57 -1.33
C PHE A 85 -4.82 -1.36 -0.42
N HIS A 86 -5.18 -1.50 0.85
CA HIS A 86 -5.18 -0.40 1.80
C HIS A 86 -3.78 -0.05 2.35
N GLY A 87 -3.69 1.06 3.07
CA GLY A 87 -2.46 1.51 3.72
C GLY A 87 -2.11 0.71 4.98
N ASN A 88 -1.05 1.10 5.67
CA ASN A 88 -0.44 0.32 6.74
C ASN A 88 -1.12 0.41 8.12
N ARG A 89 -2.20 1.16 8.29
CA ARG A 89 -2.83 1.37 9.60
C ARG A 89 -4.19 0.72 9.71
N THR A 90 -4.51 0.22 10.90
CA THR A 90 -5.83 -0.28 11.33
C THR A 90 -6.25 -1.54 10.56
N ASN A 91 -7.30 -1.50 9.75
CA ASN A 91 -7.89 -2.56 8.93
C ASN A 91 -8.90 -1.94 7.96
N ILE A 92 -9.70 -2.74 7.27
CA ILE A 92 -10.71 -2.31 6.30
C ILE A 92 -11.65 -1.24 6.86
N ASN A 93 -12.05 -1.27 8.15
CA ASN A 93 -12.95 -0.26 8.73
C ASN A 93 -12.49 1.18 8.49
N ARG A 94 -11.16 1.42 8.54
CA ARG A 94 -10.60 2.75 8.29
C ARG A 94 -10.79 3.21 6.85
N TYR A 95 -10.75 2.27 5.90
CA TYR A 95 -10.71 2.56 4.46
C TYR A 95 -12.08 2.42 3.79
N ALA A 96 -13.05 1.78 4.45
CA ALA A 96 -14.38 1.52 3.95
C ALA A 96 -15.10 2.78 3.46
N LYS A 97 -14.92 3.92 4.15
CA LYS A 97 -15.46 5.21 3.74
C LYS A 97 -15.05 5.65 2.32
N ASN A 98 -13.93 5.13 1.81
CA ASN A 98 -13.46 5.45 0.46
C ASN A 98 -14.21 4.65 -0.62
N ALA A 99 -14.94 3.58 -0.24
CA ALA A 99 -15.64 2.75 -1.21
C ALA A 99 -16.68 3.54 -2.02
N VAL A 100 -17.30 4.56 -1.42
CA VAL A 100 -18.27 5.43 -2.09
C VAL A 100 -17.70 6.12 -3.34
N PHE A 101 -16.40 6.41 -3.38
CA PHE A 101 -15.76 7.07 -4.53
C PHE A 101 -15.79 6.20 -5.80
N PHE A 102 -15.89 4.90 -5.62
CA PHE A 102 -15.89 3.90 -6.69
C PHE A 102 -17.31 3.39 -6.96
N THR A 103 -18.10 3.10 -5.90
CA THR A 103 -19.44 2.56 -6.05
C THR A 103 -20.41 3.56 -6.72
N ARG A 104 -20.22 4.87 -6.52
CA ARG A 104 -20.95 5.91 -7.27
C ARG A 104 -20.66 5.87 -8.78
N ASN A 105 -19.50 5.33 -9.19
CA ASN A 105 -19.12 5.10 -10.58
C ASN A 105 -19.51 3.72 -11.11
N GLN A 106 -20.34 2.97 -10.34
CA GLN A 106 -20.84 1.65 -10.68
C GLN A 106 -19.75 0.53 -10.69
N TYR A 107 -18.67 0.70 -9.90
CA TYR A 107 -17.71 -0.35 -9.64
C TYR A 107 -17.90 -0.94 -8.26
N GLU A 108 -17.92 -2.28 -8.16
CA GLU A 108 -17.76 -2.93 -6.86
C GLU A 108 -16.36 -2.61 -6.31
N VAL A 109 -16.24 -2.50 -4.99
CA VAL A 109 -14.94 -2.33 -4.34
C VAL A 109 -14.67 -3.49 -3.41
N TRP A 110 -13.66 -4.23 -3.71
CA TRP A 110 -13.23 -5.33 -2.87
C TRP A 110 -11.99 -4.89 -2.08
N MET A 111 -12.03 -5.01 -0.77
CA MET A 111 -10.93 -4.70 0.14
C MET A 111 -10.49 -5.97 0.85
N ILE A 112 -9.19 -6.16 0.97
CA ILE A 112 -8.58 -7.31 1.66
C ILE A 112 -7.76 -6.81 2.85
N ASP A 113 -7.94 -7.41 4.02
CA ASP A 113 -7.05 -7.25 5.17
C ASP A 113 -5.82 -8.15 5.04
N TYR A 114 -4.63 -7.58 5.23
CA TYR A 114 -3.37 -8.35 5.18
C TYR A 114 -3.21 -9.24 6.42
N PRO A 115 -2.32 -10.25 6.40
CA PRO A 115 -2.06 -11.08 7.58
C PRO A 115 -1.81 -10.26 8.85
N GLY A 116 -2.63 -10.50 9.89
CA GLY A 116 -2.62 -9.76 11.16
C GLY A 116 -3.43 -8.48 11.21
N TYR A 117 -4.08 -8.08 10.11
CA TYR A 117 -5.05 -6.97 10.06
C TYR A 117 -6.48 -7.53 10.15
N GLY A 118 -7.38 -6.78 10.80
CA GLY A 118 -8.78 -7.17 10.92
C GLY A 118 -8.92 -8.60 11.42
N LYS A 119 -9.65 -9.41 10.68
CA LYS A 119 -9.83 -10.84 10.97
C LYS A 119 -8.86 -11.74 10.19
N SER A 120 -7.98 -11.17 9.34
CA SER A 120 -6.98 -11.94 8.61
C SER A 120 -5.90 -12.49 9.52
N THR A 121 -5.57 -13.77 9.34
CA THR A 121 -4.55 -14.49 10.11
C THR A 121 -3.39 -14.92 9.23
N GLY A 122 -2.41 -15.60 9.81
CA GLY A 122 -1.22 -16.11 9.12
C GLY A 122 0.03 -15.26 9.31
N LYS A 123 1.16 -15.81 8.86
CA LYS A 123 2.47 -15.16 8.95
C LYS A 123 2.61 -14.12 7.83
N ARG A 124 3.04 -12.92 8.22
CA ARG A 124 3.31 -11.84 7.27
C ARG A 124 4.73 -11.96 6.70
N SER A 125 4.83 -11.82 5.39
CA SER A 125 6.08 -11.63 4.63
C SER A 125 5.76 -10.89 3.35
N GLU A 126 6.76 -10.34 2.66
CA GLU A 126 6.56 -9.71 1.36
C GLU A 126 5.90 -10.69 0.36
N GLN A 127 6.39 -11.93 0.30
CA GLN A 127 5.82 -12.96 -0.56
C GLN A 127 4.37 -13.28 -0.19
N ALA A 128 4.05 -13.39 1.11
CA ALA A 128 2.67 -13.65 1.55
C ALA A 128 1.69 -12.55 1.11
N LEU A 129 2.13 -11.28 1.11
CA LEU A 129 1.31 -10.17 0.61
C LEU A 129 1.03 -10.29 -0.88
N TYR A 130 2.00 -10.74 -1.67
CA TYR A 130 1.85 -10.95 -3.11
C TYR A 130 0.98 -12.18 -3.45
N ASP A 131 1.15 -13.27 -2.71
CA ASP A 131 0.34 -14.49 -2.86
C ASP A 131 -1.14 -14.20 -2.54
N ASP A 132 -1.40 -13.41 -1.49
CA ASP A 132 -2.73 -12.99 -1.11
C ASP A 132 -3.37 -12.08 -2.16
N ALA A 133 -2.59 -11.14 -2.71
CA ALA A 133 -3.05 -10.29 -3.80
C ALA A 133 -3.40 -11.10 -5.06
N LEU A 134 -2.59 -12.12 -5.38
CA LEU A 134 -2.85 -12.99 -6.51
C LEU A 134 -4.11 -13.85 -6.30
N LEU A 135 -4.33 -14.39 -5.10
CA LEU A 135 -5.54 -15.12 -4.76
C LEU A 135 -6.77 -14.21 -4.85
N PHE A 136 -6.65 -13.00 -4.32
CA PHE A 136 -7.70 -11.99 -4.38
C PHE A 136 -8.07 -11.60 -5.82
N TYR A 137 -7.07 -11.45 -6.70
CA TYR A 137 -7.29 -11.24 -8.14
C TYR A 137 -7.99 -12.43 -8.80
N LYS A 138 -7.61 -13.68 -8.45
CA LYS A 138 -8.27 -14.89 -8.98
C LYS A 138 -9.75 -14.94 -8.65
N MET A 139 -10.16 -14.44 -7.48
CA MET A 139 -11.57 -14.32 -7.13
C MET A 139 -12.31 -13.32 -8.04
N ALA A 140 -11.68 -12.20 -8.36
CA ALA A 140 -12.30 -11.17 -9.21
C ALA A 140 -12.41 -11.61 -10.67
N ILE A 141 -11.39 -12.28 -11.21
CA ILE A 141 -11.39 -12.83 -12.59
C ILE A 141 -12.48 -13.90 -12.78
N GLY A 142 -12.89 -14.55 -11.71
CA GLY A 142 -14.05 -15.47 -11.73
C GLY A 142 -15.41 -14.76 -11.89
N LYS A 143 -15.44 -13.43 -11.76
CA LYS A 143 -16.67 -12.63 -11.90
C LYS A 143 -16.69 -11.71 -13.11
N VAL A 144 -15.56 -11.11 -13.47
CA VAL A 144 -15.43 -10.17 -14.58
C VAL A 144 -14.12 -10.39 -15.29
N SER A 145 -14.02 -10.07 -16.59
CA SER A 145 -12.76 -10.12 -17.33
C SER A 145 -11.78 -9.02 -16.86
N ALA A 146 -10.49 -9.20 -17.17
CA ALA A 146 -9.41 -8.32 -16.71
C ALA A 146 -9.60 -6.85 -17.10
N GLU A 147 -10.20 -6.59 -18.26
CA GLU A 147 -10.53 -5.27 -18.76
C GLU A 147 -11.60 -4.52 -17.93
N HIS A 148 -12.26 -5.21 -17.00
CA HIS A 148 -13.19 -4.65 -16.03
C HIS A 148 -12.62 -4.63 -14.60
N ILE A 149 -11.34 -4.97 -14.41
CA ILE A 149 -10.67 -4.92 -13.11
C ILE A 149 -9.77 -3.69 -13.05
N ILE A 150 -9.97 -2.88 -12.03
CA ILE A 150 -9.06 -1.79 -11.64
C ILE A 150 -8.31 -2.24 -10.40
N ILE A 151 -6.98 -2.11 -10.42
CA ILE A 151 -6.15 -2.36 -9.25
C ILE A 151 -5.83 -1.03 -8.60
N TYR A 152 -6.21 -0.86 -7.33
CA TYR A 152 -6.00 0.37 -6.57
C TYR A 152 -5.12 0.09 -5.36
N GLY A 153 -4.05 0.86 -5.20
CA GLY A 153 -3.19 0.80 -4.03
C GLY A 153 -3.08 2.14 -3.33
N LYS A 154 -3.18 2.14 -2.00
CA LYS A 154 -2.95 3.33 -1.16
C LYS A 154 -1.73 3.13 -0.26
N SER A 155 -0.77 4.06 -0.28
CA SER A 155 0.40 4.05 0.62
C SER A 155 1.10 2.68 0.59
N LEU A 156 1.15 1.92 1.70
CA LEU A 156 1.71 0.56 1.73
C LEU A 156 1.17 -0.33 0.59
N GLY A 157 -0.13 -0.27 0.33
CA GLY A 157 -0.79 -1.07 -0.69
C GLY A 157 -0.31 -0.79 -2.12
N THR A 158 0.40 0.32 -2.37
CA THR A 158 0.85 0.68 -3.72
C THR A 158 1.90 -0.28 -4.28
N GLY A 159 2.80 -0.79 -3.44
CA GLY A 159 3.78 -1.80 -3.85
C GLY A 159 3.14 -3.16 -4.14
N ILE A 160 2.12 -3.54 -3.36
CA ILE A 160 1.35 -4.77 -3.57
C ILE A 160 0.54 -4.67 -4.87
N ALA A 161 -0.15 -3.55 -5.06
CA ALA A 161 -0.93 -3.26 -6.26
C ALA A 161 -0.06 -3.25 -7.54
N ALA A 162 1.12 -2.62 -7.47
CA ALA A 162 2.05 -2.58 -8.60
C ALA A 162 2.63 -3.96 -8.93
N GLN A 163 2.95 -4.78 -7.92
CA GLN A 163 3.40 -6.14 -8.12
C GLN A 163 2.30 -6.98 -8.81
N LEU A 164 1.07 -6.91 -8.32
CA LEU A 164 -0.05 -7.63 -8.93
C LEU A 164 -0.26 -7.21 -10.39
N ALA A 165 -0.28 -5.91 -10.68
CA ALA A 165 -0.45 -5.38 -12.03
C ALA A 165 0.71 -5.71 -12.97
N SER A 166 1.90 -6.05 -12.44
CA SER A 166 3.06 -6.47 -13.26
C SER A 166 2.97 -7.92 -13.72
N VAL A 167 2.13 -8.74 -13.09
CA VAL A 167 1.98 -10.17 -13.38
C VAL A 167 0.56 -10.55 -13.81
N ARG A 168 -0.37 -9.59 -13.81
CA ARG A 168 -1.78 -9.80 -14.23
C ARG A 168 -2.30 -8.59 -14.99
N ASP A 169 -3.04 -8.86 -16.02
CA ASP A 169 -3.71 -7.82 -16.80
C ASP A 169 -4.85 -7.18 -15.98
N CYS A 170 -5.04 -5.90 -16.18
CA CYS A 170 -6.13 -5.14 -15.61
C CYS A 170 -6.46 -3.94 -16.50
N ARG A 171 -7.65 -3.34 -16.30
CA ARG A 171 -8.06 -2.12 -17.01
C ARG A 171 -7.11 -0.96 -16.73
N ARG A 172 -6.74 -0.78 -15.46
CA ARG A 172 -5.91 0.34 -14.99
C ARG A 172 -5.29 0.04 -13.62
N LEU A 173 -4.09 0.56 -13.39
CA LEU A 173 -3.47 0.66 -12.08
C LEU A 173 -3.60 2.09 -11.56
N ILE A 174 -4.18 2.27 -10.35
CA ILE A 174 -4.28 3.56 -9.68
C ILE A 174 -3.50 3.49 -8.36
N LEU A 175 -2.57 4.42 -8.16
CA LEU A 175 -1.74 4.49 -6.97
C LEU A 175 -1.94 5.80 -6.23
N GLU A 176 -2.38 5.74 -4.98
CA GLU A 176 -2.52 6.89 -4.09
C GLU A 176 -1.34 6.97 -3.13
N THR A 177 -0.58 8.06 -3.19
CA THR A 177 0.63 8.30 -2.39
C THR A 177 1.65 7.16 -2.44
N PRO A 178 2.12 6.75 -3.65
CA PRO A 178 3.06 5.64 -3.77
C PRO A 178 4.47 6.00 -3.31
N TYR A 179 5.19 4.98 -2.83
CA TYR A 179 6.64 5.00 -2.65
C TYR A 179 7.36 4.33 -3.83
N TYR A 180 8.60 4.75 -4.06
CA TYR A 180 9.48 4.15 -5.08
C TYR A 180 9.93 2.74 -4.72
N SER A 181 10.34 2.56 -3.46
CA SER A 181 10.55 1.29 -2.75
C SER A 181 10.57 1.56 -1.24
N MET A 182 10.37 0.53 -0.42
CA MET A 182 10.55 0.69 1.04
C MET A 182 11.99 1.04 1.41
N ASP A 183 12.97 0.53 0.66
CA ASP A 183 14.39 0.92 0.84
C ASP A 183 14.60 2.41 0.61
N ALA A 184 14.03 2.97 -0.46
CA ALA A 184 14.15 4.39 -0.76
C ALA A 184 13.44 5.26 0.28
N LEU A 185 12.29 4.80 0.80
CA LEU A 185 11.58 5.48 1.88
C LEU A 185 12.35 5.38 3.20
N ALA A 186 12.83 4.20 3.58
CA ALA A 186 13.61 3.99 4.79
C ALA A 186 14.93 4.79 4.75
N ARG A 187 15.60 4.89 3.61
CA ARG A 187 16.82 5.70 3.43
C ARG A 187 16.54 7.20 3.61
N HIS A 188 15.34 7.66 3.30
CA HIS A 188 14.96 9.05 3.56
C HIS A 188 14.94 9.37 5.06
N TYR A 189 14.48 8.42 5.90
CA TYR A 189 14.41 8.61 7.36
C TYR A 189 15.67 8.17 8.10
N PHE A 190 16.36 7.14 7.60
CA PHE A 190 17.48 6.48 8.28
C PHE A 190 18.76 6.52 7.42
N PHE A 191 19.09 7.69 6.85
CA PHE A 191 20.18 7.86 5.89
C PHE A 191 21.58 7.45 6.38
N ILE A 192 21.79 7.37 7.70
CA ILE A 192 23.07 6.95 8.30
C ILE A 192 23.25 5.41 8.36
N TYR A 193 22.18 4.63 8.03
CA TYR A 193 22.23 3.18 8.06
C TYR A 193 22.30 2.59 6.63
N PRO A 194 22.97 1.43 6.46
CA PRO A 194 22.97 0.70 5.19
C PRO A 194 21.61 -0.03 5.01
N VAL A 195 20.57 0.70 4.63
CA VAL A 195 19.18 0.23 4.63
C VAL A 195 18.98 -1.02 3.78
N MET A 196 19.54 -1.07 2.54
CA MET A 196 19.26 -2.18 1.61
C MET A 196 19.53 -3.58 2.17
N PRO A 197 20.71 -3.90 2.76
CA PRO A 197 20.94 -5.23 3.33
C PRO A 197 20.15 -5.50 4.60
N MET A 198 19.50 -4.48 5.17
CA MET A 198 18.72 -4.59 6.41
C MET A 198 17.22 -4.73 6.18
N THR A 199 16.71 -4.55 4.96
CA THR A 199 15.28 -4.50 4.69
C THR A 199 14.70 -5.91 4.48
N LYS A 200 13.69 -6.27 5.29
CA LYS A 200 12.90 -7.51 5.14
C LYS A 200 11.76 -7.36 4.11
N TYR A 201 11.29 -6.13 3.94
CA TYR A 201 10.22 -5.77 3.01
C TYR A 201 10.76 -4.71 2.05
N ALA A 202 11.23 -5.13 0.90
CA ALA A 202 11.76 -4.22 -0.11
C ALA A 202 10.65 -3.51 -0.87
N LEU A 203 9.55 -4.22 -1.17
CA LEU A 203 8.38 -3.75 -1.91
C LEU A 203 8.80 -2.79 -3.05
N PRO A 204 9.60 -3.25 -4.02
CA PRO A 204 10.27 -2.39 -4.99
C PRO A 204 9.32 -1.97 -6.12
N THR A 205 8.40 -1.05 -5.83
CA THR A 205 7.37 -0.57 -6.76
C THR A 205 7.95 -0.23 -8.13
N TYR A 206 9.13 0.41 -8.17
CA TYR A 206 9.80 0.81 -9.41
C TYR A 206 10.18 -0.36 -10.33
N LYS A 207 10.49 -1.53 -9.76
CA LYS A 207 10.85 -2.71 -10.57
C LYS A 207 9.63 -3.26 -11.33
N TYR A 208 8.46 -3.17 -10.71
CA TYR A 208 7.22 -3.68 -11.31
C TYR A 208 6.72 -2.80 -12.45
N PHE A 209 7.00 -1.50 -12.41
CA PHE A 209 6.53 -0.55 -13.43
C PHE A 209 6.90 -0.93 -14.85
N GLU A 210 8.04 -1.55 -15.06
CA GLU A 210 8.52 -1.96 -16.41
C GLU A 210 7.60 -3.03 -17.03
N TYR A 211 6.98 -3.87 -16.20
CA TYR A 211 6.18 -5.03 -16.62
C TYR A 211 4.67 -4.77 -16.62
N ILE A 212 4.21 -3.59 -16.21
CA ILE A 212 2.78 -3.27 -16.19
C ILE A 212 2.33 -2.85 -17.58
N ASN A 213 1.39 -3.57 -18.19
CA ASN A 213 0.83 -3.22 -19.49
C ASN A 213 -0.30 -2.18 -19.40
N ALA A 214 -1.05 -2.19 -18.29
CA ALA A 214 -2.17 -1.29 -18.07
C ALA A 214 -1.75 0.18 -17.92
N PRO A 215 -2.60 1.14 -18.28
CA PRO A 215 -2.39 2.55 -17.95
C PRO A 215 -2.22 2.75 -16.45
N ILE A 216 -1.27 3.62 -16.05
CA ILE A 216 -0.98 3.92 -14.65
C ILE A 216 -1.33 5.37 -14.35
N SER A 217 -2.10 5.59 -13.28
CA SER A 217 -2.39 6.93 -12.74
C SER A 217 -1.93 7.00 -11.28
N ILE A 218 -1.19 8.06 -10.95
CA ILE A 218 -0.65 8.31 -9.61
C ILE A 218 -1.29 9.57 -9.04
N PHE A 219 -1.92 9.48 -7.88
CA PHE A 219 -2.34 10.62 -7.07
C PHE A 219 -1.32 10.86 -5.95
N HIS A 220 -0.79 12.08 -5.85
CA HIS A 220 0.17 12.39 -4.80
C HIS A 220 0.08 13.86 -4.35
N GLY A 221 0.10 14.08 -3.04
CA GLY A 221 0.09 15.41 -2.46
C GLY A 221 1.47 16.06 -2.51
N THR A 222 1.55 17.32 -2.93
CA THR A 222 2.85 18.02 -3.00
C THR A 222 3.46 18.33 -1.63
N LYS A 223 2.68 18.20 -0.55
CA LYS A 223 3.09 18.36 0.86
C LYS A 223 2.95 17.07 1.67
N ASP A 224 3.09 15.91 1.00
CA ASP A 224 3.09 14.61 1.67
C ASP A 224 4.30 14.51 2.62
N GLU A 225 3.98 14.43 3.92
CA GLU A 225 4.94 14.37 5.02
C GLU A 225 5.41 12.97 5.37
N VAL A 226 4.75 11.93 4.78
CA VAL A 226 5.08 10.53 5.04
C VAL A 226 5.87 9.94 3.88
N ILE A 227 5.40 10.13 2.65
CA ILE A 227 6.11 9.67 1.45
C ILE A 227 6.42 10.90 0.59
N PRO A 228 7.69 11.33 0.54
CA PRO A 228 8.06 12.53 -0.20
C PRO A 228 7.59 12.49 -1.65
N TYR A 229 6.92 13.54 -2.12
CA TYR A 229 6.39 13.69 -3.48
C TYR A 229 7.39 13.32 -4.60
N LYS A 230 8.69 13.54 -4.35
CA LYS A 230 9.76 13.14 -5.28
C LYS A 230 9.74 11.65 -5.63
N GLN A 231 9.23 10.78 -4.74
CA GLN A 231 9.18 9.34 -5.04
C GLN A 231 8.15 9.02 -6.12
N ALA A 232 7.01 9.71 -6.17
CA ALA A 232 6.07 9.61 -7.28
C ALA A 232 6.70 10.09 -8.60
N ARG A 233 7.45 11.20 -8.57
CA ARG A 233 8.19 11.69 -9.73
C ARG A 233 9.23 10.69 -10.25
N TRP A 234 9.91 9.97 -9.35
CA TRP A 234 10.84 8.92 -9.76
C TRP A 234 10.14 7.74 -10.43
N LEU A 235 8.92 7.38 -9.97
CA LEU A 235 8.11 6.34 -10.61
C LEU A 235 7.68 6.75 -12.02
N VAL A 236 7.22 7.99 -12.20
CA VAL A 236 6.88 8.54 -13.53
C VAL A 236 8.07 8.51 -14.48
N ALA A 237 9.26 8.87 -13.98
CA ALA A 237 10.49 8.82 -14.77
C ALA A 237 10.88 7.38 -15.18
N LYS A 238 10.48 6.36 -14.38
CA LYS A 238 10.70 4.94 -14.70
C LYS A 238 9.81 4.44 -15.84
N LYS A 239 8.57 4.95 -15.94
CA LYS A 239 7.64 4.55 -16.99
C LYS A 239 6.99 5.78 -17.62
N PRO A 240 7.51 6.26 -18.75
CA PRO A 240 6.87 7.30 -19.56
C PRO A 240 5.42 6.91 -19.90
N GLY A 241 4.51 7.87 -19.88
CA GLY A 241 3.06 7.63 -20.07
C GLY A 241 2.29 7.40 -18.77
N THR A 242 2.97 7.31 -17.62
CA THR A 242 2.32 7.32 -16.31
C THR A 242 1.73 8.72 -16.04
N GLU A 243 0.41 8.80 -15.79
CA GLU A 243 -0.26 10.05 -15.42
C GLU A 243 0.03 10.41 -13.96
N LEU A 244 0.60 11.59 -13.69
CA LEU A 244 0.81 12.10 -12.33
C LEU A 244 -0.19 13.22 -12.03
N ILE A 245 -1.15 12.92 -11.15
CA ILE A 245 -2.13 13.86 -10.62
C ILE A 245 -1.57 14.45 -9.33
N SER A 246 -0.98 15.64 -9.45
CA SER A 246 -0.38 16.36 -8.33
C SER A 246 -1.45 17.16 -7.60
N ILE A 247 -1.73 16.81 -6.35
CA ILE A 247 -2.66 17.55 -5.49
C ILE A 247 -1.86 18.62 -4.74
N GLU A 248 -1.98 19.86 -5.20
CA GLU A 248 -1.27 20.99 -4.60
C GLU A 248 -1.68 21.17 -3.13
N LYS A 249 -0.68 21.31 -2.23
CA LYS A 249 -0.84 21.35 -0.76
C LYS A 249 -1.45 20.09 -0.14
N GLY A 250 -1.74 19.05 -0.93
CA GLY A 250 -2.20 17.75 -0.44
C GLY A 250 -1.14 17.10 0.45
N LYS A 251 -1.59 16.49 1.55
CA LYS A 251 -0.81 15.68 2.49
C LYS A 251 -1.07 14.20 2.26
N HIS A 252 -0.41 13.32 3.03
CA HIS A 252 -0.52 11.88 2.87
C HIS A 252 -1.96 11.31 2.98
N ASN A 253 -2.77 11.88 3.86
CA ASN A 253 -4.08 11.29 4.19
C ASN A 253 -5.29 12.14 3.79
N ASN A 254 -5.11 13.33 3.22
CA ASN A 254 -6.20 14.25 2.96
C ASN A 254 -6.48 14.50 1.47
N LEU A 255 -5.93 13.70 0.56
CA LEU A 255 -6.18 13.89 -0.88
C LEU A 255 -7.67 13.91 -1.23
N PRO A 256 -8.55 13.09 -0.59
CA PRO A 256 -9.99 13.15 -0.84
C PRO A 256 -10.69 14.43 -0.37
N GLU A 257 -10.02 15.34 0.32
CA GLU A 257 -10.58 16.66 0.68
C GLU A 257 -10.49 17.66 -0.49
N PHE A 258 -9.77 17.31 -1.56
CA PHE A 258 -9.53 18.19 -2.70
C PHE A 258 -10.47 17.87 -3.88
N PRO A 259 -11.20 18.85 -4.45
CA PRO A 259 -12.07 18.61 -5.59
C PRO A 259 -11.36 17.97 -6.80
N LEU A 260 -10.08 18.31 -7.03
CA LEU A 260 -9.27 17.75 -8.10
C LEU A 260 -9.13 16.24 -7.97
N PHE A 261 -9.01 15.71 -6.73
CA PHE A 261 -8.94 14.25 -6.50
C PHE A 261 -10.20 13.55 -7.04
N HIS A 262 -11.38 14.03 -6.66
CA HIS A 262 -12.65 13.44 -7.11
C HIS A 262 -12.85 13.59 -8.61
N HIS A 263 -12.67 14.79 -9.15
CA HIS A 263 -12.83 15.05 -10.58
C HIS A 263 -11.94 14.13 -11.43
N LYS A 264 -10.66 14.01 -11.04
CA LYS A 264 -9.72 13.14 -11.76
C LYS A 264 -10.05 11.67 -11.56
N LEU A 265 -10.38 11.24 -10.33
CA LEU A 265 -10.74 9.85 -10.07
C LEU A 265 -11.98 9.44 -10.88
N ASP A 266 -13.03 10.25 -10.88
CA ASP A 266 -14.26 9.99 -11.66
C ASP A 266 -13.97 9.92 -13.18
N SER A 267 -13.10 10.79 -13.69
CA SER A 267 -12.66 10.75 -15.10
C SER A 267 -12.00 9.42 -15.48
N LEU A 268 -11.21 8.80 -14.57
CA LEU A 268 -10.55 7.52 -14.83
C LEU A 268 -11.52 6.32 -14.93
N PHE A 269 -12.74 6.46 -14.40
CA PHE A 269 -13.79 5.42 -14.47
C PHE A 269 -14.69 5.56 -15.71
N ASN A 270 -14.71 6.74 -16.33
CA ASN A 270 -15.59 7.05 -17.48
C ASN A 270 -14.86 6.98 -18.83
N ASN A 271 -13.53 6.92 -18.82
CA ASN A 271 -12.65 6.71 -19.97
C ASN A 271 -12.14 5.26 -19.98
#